data_2015516c29b5f8b4b161c6287370d0c9
#
_entry.id   2015516c29b5f8b4b161c6287370d0c9
#
_cell.length_a   1.000
_cell.length_b   1.000
_cell.length_c   1.000
_cell.angle_alpha   90.00
_cell.angle_beta   90.00
_cell.angle_gamma   90.00
#
_symmetry.space_group_name_H-M   'P 1'
#
loop_
_entity.id
_entity.type
_entity.pdbx_description
1 polymer ?
#
loop_
_entity_poly.entity_id
_entity_poly.type
_entity_poly.pdbx_seq_one_letter_code
_entity_poly.pdbx_strand_id
1 'polypeptide(L)'
;VGPAQTLHYLPLREDMQYTPEEFRKSAAMILAEETQPGDVIVVDSGDPEGYGGMGDIMITGFTVRGAAGMVFNGSIRDSPYVRTLKIPVFCRGAQPSTTPRTMPVAANVMISCGGVLVCPGDILIGDDDGVVVIPKERAEEVAELGLEREKLEGYARKLLEAGKSLSEVYPPKREWLDNPPL
;
A
#
# COMPACT_ATOMS: atom_id res chain seq x y z
N VAL A 1 1.30 7.77 2.04
CA VAL A 1 2.46 7.80 1.12
C VAL A 1 3.71 7.40 1.88
N GLY A 2 4.56 6.57 1.28
CA GLY A 2 5.86 6.22 1.86
C GLY A 2 6.60 5.11 1.10
N PRO A 3 7.85 4.83 1.49
CA PRO A 3 8.65 3.77 0.89
C PRO A 3 8.14 2.38 1.31
N ALA A 4 8.20 1.42 0.38
CA ALA A 4 7.79 0.05 0.60
C ALA A 4 8.77 -0.72 1.49
N GLN A 5 8.26 -1.32 2.55
CA GLN A 5 8.85 -2.44 3.26
C GLN A 5 8.05 -3.69 2.89
N THR A 6 8.69 -4.64 2.28
CA THR A 6 7.99 -5.79 1.69
C THR A 6 8.09 -7.05 2.54
N LEU A 7 7.01 -7.83 2.56
CA LEU A 7 6.93 -9.10 3.28
C LEU A 7 6.33 -10.17 2.36
N HIS A 8 7.05 -11.26 2.19
CA HIS A 8 6.67 -12.37 1.32
C HIS A 8 6.28 -13.61 2.11
N TYR A 9 5.13 -14.18 1.76
CA TYR A 9 4.64 -15.44 2.31
C TYR A 9 4.62 -16.52 1.23
N LEU A 10 4.83 -17.75 1.65
CA LEU A 10 4.64 -18.95 0.83
C LEU A 10 3.62 -19.89 1.46
N PRO A 11 3.00 -20.79 0.68
CA PRO A 11 2.12 -21.80 1.21
C PRO A 11 2.79 -22.63 2.33
N LEU A 12 2.05 -22.86 3.42
CA LEU A 12 2.52 -23.67 4.52
C LEU A 12 2.61 -25.13 4.12
N ARG A 13 3.72 -25.77 4.45
CA ARG A 13 3.89 -27.22 4.36
C ARG A 13 3.72 -27.86 5.74
N GLU A 14 3.17 -29.04 5.79
CA GLU A 14 2.91 -29.76 7.06
C GLU A 14 4.17 -30.04 7.88
N ASP A 15 5.32 -30.23 7.18
CA ASP A 15 6.63 -30.47 7.79
C ASP A 15 7.41 -29.20 8.16
N MET A 16 6.84 -27.98 7.88
CA MET A 16 7.48 -26.69 8.10
C MET A 16 6.62 -25.77 8.97
N GLN A 17 5.95 -26.31 9.97
CA GLN A 17 5.14 -25.50 10.88
C GLN A 17 6.03 -24.74 11.87
N TYR A 18 5.73 -23.45 12.05
CA TYR A 18 6.38 -22.67 13.08
C TYR A 18 5.87 -23.02 14.48
N THR A 19 6.78 -23.30 15.38
CA THR A 19 6.51 -23.15 16.81
C THR A 19 6.33 -21.65 17.15
N PRO A 20 5.67 -21.32 18.27
CA PRO A 20 5.58 -19.92 18.72
C PRO A 20 6.94 -19.24 18.88
N GLU A 21 7.99 -19.98 19.21
CA GLU A 21 9.34 -19.45 19.35
C GLU A 21 9.98 -19.14 17.97
N GLU A 22 9.82 -20.03 17.01
CA GLU A 22 10.29 -19.82 15.65
C GLU A 22 9.55 -18.68 14.98
N PHE A 23 8.22 -18.55 15.20
CA PHE A 23 7.46 -17.43 14.69
C PHE A 23 8.00 -16.09 15.20
N ARG A 24 8.45 -15.99 16.46
CA ARG A 24 9.07 -14.78 17.00
C ARG A 24 10.35 -14.37 16.26
N LYS A 25 10.96 -15.26 15.51
CA LYS A 25 12.17 -15.04 14.69
C LYS A 25 11.86 -14.99 13.20
N SER A 26 10.58 -15.01 12.83
CA SER A 26 10.16 -15.00 11.43
C SER A 26 10.42 -13.66 10.74
N ALA A 27 10.42 -13.69 9.40
CA ALA A 27 10.56 -12.49 8.59
C ALA A 27 9.51 -11.40 8.94
N ALA A 28 8.30 -11.79 9.33
CA ALA A 28 7.25 -10.85 9.74
C ALA A 28 7.59 -10.12 11.05
N MET A 29 8.16 -10.83 12.02
CA MET A 29 8.57 -10.23 13.30
C MET A 29 9.80 -9.34 13.13
N ILE A 30 10.77 -9.78 12.33
CA ILE A 30 11.96 -8.99 11.99
C ILE A 30 11.53 -7.68 11.32
N LEU A 31 10.68 -7.76 10.28
CA LEU A 31 10.19 -6.56 9.59
C LEU A 31 9.47 -5.62 10.55
N ALA A 32 8.63 -6.15 11.44
CA ALA A 32 7.93 -5.34 12.42
C ALA A 32 8.90 -4.57 13.34
N GLU A 33 10.01 -5.20 13.74
CA GLU A 33 11.03 -4.56 14.57
C GLU A 33 11.89 -3.54 13.80
N GLU A 34 12.10 -3.73 12.49
CA GLU A 34 12.91 -2.87 11.62
C GLU A 34 12.13 -1.70 11.02
N THR A 35 10.78 -1.72 11.08
CA THR A 35 9.91 -0.67 10.54
C THR A 35 10.28 0.71 11.07
N GLN A 36 10.41 1.67 10.16
CA GLN A 36 10.72 3.07 10.47
C GLN A 36 9.50 3.96 10.27
N PRO A 37 9.44 5.12 10.94
CA PRO A 37 8.39 6.10 10.68
C PRO A 37 8.31 6.50 9.21
N GLY A 38 7.13 6.41 8.63
CA GLY A 38 6.87 6.73 7.23
C GLY A 38 6.87 5.53 6.29
N ASP A 39 7.32 4.35 6.71
CA ASP A 39 7.29 3.14 5.89
C ASP A 39 5.86 2.71 5.54
N VAL A 40 5.67 2.17 4.34
CA VAL A 40 4.45 1.47 3.94
C VAL A 40 4.73 -0.03 3.87
N ILE A 41 4.00 -0.79 4.68
CA ILE A 41 4.17 -2.24 4.77
C ILE A 41 3.38 -2.90 3.64
N VAL A 42 4.07 -3.61 2.75
CA VAL A 42 3.46 -4.29 1.60
C VAL A 42 3.61 -5.79 1.75
N VAL A 43 2.49 -6.51 1.80
CA VAL A 43 2.48 -7.94 2.08
C VAL A 43 1.91 -8.72 0.90
N ASP A 44 2.73 -9.60 0.34
CA ASP A 44 2.26 -10.69 -0.52
C ASP A 44 1.91 -11.89 0.37
N SER A 45 0.63 -12.14 0.57
CA SER A 45 0.14 -13.13 1.53
C SER A 45 0.31 -14.59 1.07
N GLY A 46 0.66 -14.82 -0.19
CA GLY A 46 0.74 -16.17 -0.78
C GLY A 46 -0.62 -16.89 -0.92
N ASP A 47 -1.68 -16.38 -0.30
CA ASP A 47 -3.06 -16.88 -0.40
C ASP A 47 -4.04 -15.71 -0.28
N PRO A 48 -4.36 -15.03 -1.39
CA PRO A 48 -5.13 -13.79 -1.36
C PRO A 48 -6.58 -13.94 -0.87
N GLU A 49 -7.14 -15.15 -0.86
CA GLU A 49 -8.55 -15.38 -0.56
C GLU A 49 -8.78 -16.30 0.67
N GLY A 50 -7.75 -16.95 1.16
CA GLY A 50 -7.93 -18.15 1.98
C GLY A 50 -8.19 -17.95 3.46
N TYR A 51 -7.64 -16.93 4.12
CA TYR A 51 -7.78 -16.72 5.57
C TYR A 51 -7.45 -15.28 6.00
N GLY A 52 -7.79 -14.91 7.23
CA GLY A 52 -7.39 -13.64 7.83
C GLY A 52 -5.91 -13.66 8.22
N GLY A 53 -5.04 -13.44 7.25
CA GLY A 53 -3.60 -13.65 7.37
C GLY A 53 -2.92 -12.75 8.40
N MET A 54 -3.42 -11.52 8.61
CA MET A 54 -2.88 -10.60 9.60
C MET A 54 -4.00 -10.01 10.45
N GLY A 55 -3.78 -9.95 11.77
CA GLY A 55 -4.74 -9.41 12.73
C GLY A 55 -4.26 -8.12 13.39
N ASP A 56 -5.10 -7.61 14.27
CA ASP A 56 -4.94 -6.33 14.96
C ASP A 56 -3.60 -6.17 15.69
N ILE A 57 -3.09 -7.20 16.36
CA ILE A 57 -1.83 -7.13 17.11
C ILE A 57 -0.64 -6.81 16.19
N MET A 58 -0.53 -7.52 15.06
CA MET A 58 0.55 -7.25 14.12
C MET A 58 0.43 -5.86 13.49
N ILE A 59 -0.79 -5.48 13.08
CA ILE A 59 -1.05 -4.15 12.49
C ILE A 59 -0.78 -3.04 13.53
N THR A 60 -1.15 -3.25 14.80
CA THR A 60 -0.79 -2.33 15.88
C THR A 60 0.73 -2.23 16.04
N GLY A 61 1.46 -3.35 15.95
CA GLY A 61 2.91 -3.36 16.01
C GLY A 61 3.55 -2.44 14.96
N PHE A 62 3.14 -2.54 13.71
CA PHE A 62 3.59 -1.63 12.65
C PHE A 62 3.15 -0.17 12.90
N THR A 63 1.91 0.03 13.37
CA THR A 63 1.37 1.37 13.62
C THR A 63 2.17 2.12 14.69
N VAL A 64 2.51 1.48 15.80
CA VAL A 64 3.26 2.12 16.90
C VAL A 64 4.71 2.41 16.53
N ARG A 65 5.25 1.70 15.54
CA ARG A 65 6.54 1.99 14.93
C ARG A 65 6.50 3.15 13.94
N GLY A 66 5.32 3.67 13.63
CA GLY A 66 5.13 4.82 12.77
C GLY A 66 4.95 4.49 11.29
N ALA A 67 4.58 3.25 10.94
CA ALA A 67 4.22 2.93 9.58
C ALA A 67 3.13 3.89 9.05
N ALA A 68 3.30 4.40 7.84
CA ALA A 68 2.39 5.36 7.21
C ALA A 68 1.16 4.69 6.57
N GLY A 69 1.24 3.39 6.30
CA GLY A 69 0.16 2.61 5.69
C GLY A 69 0.52 1.13 5.57
N MET A 70 -0.49 0.34 5.22
CA MET A 70 -0.31 -1.08 4.93
C MET A 70 -1.08 -1.46 3.68
N VAL A 71 -0.46 -2.27 2.82
CA VAL A 71 -1.08 -2.92 1.66
C VAL A 71 -0.94 -4.42 1.81
N PHE A 72 -2.06 -5.11 2.00
CA PHE A 72 -2.09 -6.54 2.23
C PHE A 72 -2.78 -7.24 1.06
N ASN A 73 -2.01 -7.96 0.24
CA ASN A 73 -2.55 -8.76 -0.88
C ASN A 73 -3.23 -10.02 -0.35
N GLY A 74 -4.30 -9.83 0.40
CA GLY A 74 -5.06 -10.88 1.06
C GLY A 74 -6.12 -10.33 2.00
N SER A 75 -6.73 -11.20 2.81
CA SER A 75 -7.70 -10.81 3.82
C SER A 75 -7.03 -10.60 5.19
N ILE A 76 -7.51 -9.60 5.92
CA ILE A 76 -7.16 -9.36 7.32
C ILE A 76 -8.23 -9.94 8.25
N ARG A 77 -7.93 -10.03 9.55
CA ARG A 77 -8.93 -10.28 10.59
C ARG A 77 -8.98 -9.13 11.58
N ASP A 78 -9.89 -9.21 12.52
CA ASP A 78 -10.07 -8.22 13.61
C ASP A 78 -10.38 -6.81 13.08
N SER A 79 -11.02 -6.73 11.89
CA SER A 79 -11.28 -5.49 11.17
C SER A 79 -12.01 -4.40 11.99
N PRO A 80 -12.92 -4.70 12.95
CA PRO A 80 -13.51 -3.67 13.81
C PRO A 80 -12.47 -2.92 14.64
N TYR A 81 -11.47 -3.61 15.18
CA TYR A 81 -10.38 -2.97 15.92
C TYR A 81 -9.41 -2.26 14.98
N VAL A 82 -9.03 -2.90 13.87
CA VAL A 82 -8.12 -2.32 12.86
C VAL A 82 -8.62 -0.95 12.38
N ARG A 83 -9.93 -0.78 12.18
CA ARG A 83 -10.54 0.51 11.81
C ARG A 83 -10.37 1.62 12.85
N THR A 84 -10.05 1.29 14.09
CA THR A 84 -9.77 2.28 15.14
C THR A 84 -8.32 2.76 15.12
N LEU A 85 -7.44 2.04 14.44
CA LEU A 85 -6.05 2.42 14.28
C LEU A 85 -5.94 3.61 13.31
N LYS A 86 -4.99 4.50 13.59
CA LYS A 86 -4.72 5.68 12.74
C LYS A 86 -3.76 5.35 11.60
N ILE A 87 -4.02 4.27 10.88
CA ILE A 87 -3.23 3.81 9.75
C ILE A 87 -4.17 3.33 8.62
N PRO A 88 -4.02 3.79 7.38
CA PRO A 88 -4.76 3.24 6.26
C PRO A 88 -4.29 1.80 5.98
N VAL A 89 -5.26 0.88 5.83
CA VAL A 89 -5.00 -0.52 5.50
C VAL A 89 -5.78 -0.89 4.24
N PHE A 90 -5.06 -1.14 3.17
CA PHE A 90 -5.61 -1.63 1.90
C PHE A 90 -5.52 -3.16 1.90
N CYS A 91 -6.64 -3.85 1.73
CA CYS A 91 -6.70 -5.30 1.72
C CYS A 91 -7.81 -5.80 0.81
N ARG A 92 -7.79 -7.08 0.45
CA ARG A 92 -8.85 -7.69 -0.38
C ARG A 92 -10.15 -7.90 0.37
N GLY A 93 -10.09 -7.97 1.71
CA GLY A 93 -11.29 -8.19 2.53
C GLY A 93 -10.96 -8.54 3.97
N ALA A 94 -11.98 -9.02 4.68
CA ALA A 94 -11.86 -9.49 6.06
C ALA A 94 -12.37 -10.93 6.17
N GLN A 95 -11.63 -11.76 6.92
CA GLN A 95 -11.94 -13.18 7.16
C GLN A 95 -11.70 -13.51 8.64
N PRO A 96 -12.61 -14.24 9.31
CA PRO A 96 -12.44 -14.58 10.72
C PRO A 96 -11.47 -15.75 10.97
N SER A 97 -11.10 -16.50 9.94
CA SER A 97 -10.23 -17.67 10.06
C SER A 97 -8.82 -17.26 10.51
N THR A 98 -8.31 -17.94 11.53
CA THR A 98 -6.95 -17.76 12.07
C THR A 98 -6.03 -18.92 11.73
N THR A 99 -6.54 -19.98 11.08
CA THR A 99 -5.73 -21.15 10.71
C THR A 99 -4.71 -20.76 9.65
N PRO A 100 -3.42 -20.79 9.96
CA PRO A 100 -2.40 -20.41 8.97
C PRO A 100 -2.41 -21.35 7.76
N ARG A 101 -2.38 -20.78 6.57
CA ARG A 101 -2.24 -21.49 5.30
C ARG A 101 -0.96 -21.09 4.57
N THR A 102 -0.34 -20.04 5.05
CA THR A 102 0.93 -19.52 4.54
C THR A 102 1.86 -19.13 5.67
N MET A 103 3.13 -19.02 5.37
CA MET A 103 4.18 -18.68 6.33
C MET A 103 5.05 -17.53 5.80
N PRO A 104 5.48 -16.57 6.65
CA PRO A 104 6.36 -15.47 6.25
C PRO A 104 7.78 -16.00 6.02
N VAL A 105 8.27 -15.92 4.80
CA VAL A 105 9.57 -16.51 4.43
C VAL A 105 10.67 -15.48 4.22
N ALA A 106 10.33 -14.27 3.79
CA ALA A 106 11.33 -13.24 3.52
C ALA A 106 10.76 -11.82 3.72
N ALA A 107 11.61 -10.93 4.21
CA ALA A 107 11.34 -9.50 4.30
C ALA A 107 12.28 -8.75 3.36
N ASN A 108 11.85 -7.57 2.88
CA ASN A 108 12.61 -6.68 2.02
C ASN A 108 13.17 -7.37 0.76
N VAL A 109 12.32 -8.17 0.12
CA VAL A 109 12.56 -8.79 -1.19
C VAL A 109 11.53 -8.30 -2.20
N MET A 110 11.78 -8.49 -3.49
CA MET A 110 10.79 -8.22 -4.54
C MET A 110 9.60 -9.15 -4.37
N ILE A 111 8.39 -8.60 -4.44
CA ILE A 111 7.13 -9.33 -4.28
C ILE A 111 6.13 -8.96 -5.38
N SER A 112 5.09 -9.78 -5.52
CA SER A 112 3.91 -9.43 -6.31
C SER A 112 2.76 -9.04 -5.38
N CYS A 113 2.24 -7.83 -5.53
CA CYS A 113 1.08 -7.37 -4.77
C CYS A 113 0.00 -6.88 -5.73
N GLY A 114 -1.16 -7.53 -5.72
CA GLY A 114 -2.25 -7.20 -6.64
C GLY A 114 -1.92 -7.34 -8.14
N GLY A 115 -0.95 -8.18 -8.49
CA GLY A 115 -0.45 -8.34 -9.86
C GLY A 115 0.61 -7.32 -10.28
N VAL A 116 1.05 -6.45 -9.36
CA VAL A 116 2.10 -5.46 -9.59
C VAL A 116 3.39 -5.89 -8.88
N LEU A 117 4.53 -5.75 -9.56
CA LEU A 117 5.85 -5.91 -8.94
C LEU A 117 6.09 -4.75 -7.97
N VAL A 118 6.48 -5.08 -6.74
CA VAL A 118 6.90 -4.11 -5.72
C VAL A 118 8.31 -4.45 -5.26
N CYS A 119 9.21 -3.50 -5.41
CA CYS A 119 10.57 -3.59 -4.87
C CYS A 119 10.67 -2.87 -3.53
N PRO A 120 11.53 -3.34 -2.60
CA PRO A 120 11.81 -2.59 -1.37
C PRO A 120 12.27 -1.17 -1.69
N GLY A 121 11.64 -0.18 -1.04
CA GLY A 121 11.93 1.24 -1.23
C GLY A 121 11.15 1.92 -2.36
N ASP A 122 10.36 1.20 -3.18
CA ASP A 122 9.41 1.83 -4.10
C ASP A 122 8.45 2.74 -3.32
N ILE A 123 8.03 3.84 -3.91
CA ILE A 123 7.11 4.76 -3.25
C ILE A 123 5.67 4.34 -3.53
N LEU A 124 4.92 4.11 -2.46
CA LEU A 124 3.49 3.84 -2.55
C LEU A 124 2.67 5.07 -2.22
N ILE A 125 1.65 5.33 -3.04
CA ILE A 125 0.62 6.33 -2.80
C ILE A 125 -0.72 5.61 -2.81
N GLY A 126 -1.49 5.75 -1.74
CA GLY A 126 -2.82 5.14 -1.63
C GLY A 126 -3.87 6.16 -1.22
N ASP A 127 -5.05 6.04 -1.82
CA ASP A 127 -6.27 6.78 -1.51
C ASP A 127 -7.51 5.88 -1.63
N ASP A 128 -8.70 6.47 -1.67
CA ASP A 128 -9.96 5.71 -1.74
C ASP A 128 -10.14 4.92 -3.05
N ASP A 129 -9.42 5.27 -4.11
CA ASP A 129 -9.47 4.58 -5.41
C ASP A 129 -8.51 3.37 -5.45
N GLY A 130 -7.47 3.36 -4.60
CA GLY A 130 -6.53 2.25 -4.53
C GLY A 130 -5.10 2.67 -4.22
N VAL A 131 -4.14 1.87 -4.73
CA VAL A 131 -2.71 2.07 -4.46
C VAL A 131 -1.91 2.09 -5.76
N VAL A 132 -1.06 3.10 -5.90
CA VAL A 132 -0.09 3.21 -6.99
C VAL A 132 1.31 2.91 -6.45
N VAL A 133 2.09 2.16 -7.22
CA VAL A 133 3.50 1.85 -6.96
C VAL A 133 4.36 2.65 -7.92
N ILE A 134 5.29 3.41 -7.39
CA ILE A 134 6.23 4.25 -8.16
C ILE A 134 7.64 3.73 -7.88
N PRO A 135 8.38 3.26 -8.91
CA PRO A 135 9.79 2.90 -8.73
C PRO A 135 10.55 4.05 -8.09
N LYS A 136 11.33 3.77 -7.05
CA LYS A 136 11.97 4.82 -6.24
C LYS A 136 12.85 5.75 -7.08
N GLU A 137 13.49 5.22 -8.15
CA GLU A 137 14.35 5.98 -9.05
C GLU A 137 13.57 6.99 -9.91
N ARG A 138 12.24 6.83 -10.01
CA ARG A 138 11.34 7.70 -10.78
C ARG A 138 10.46 8.60 -9.89
N ALA A 139 10.61 8.50 -8.57
CA ALA A 139 9.68 9.15 -7.64
C ALA A 139 9.64 10.68 -7.80
N GLU A 140 10.79 11.32 -7.95
CA GLU A 140 10.90 12.77 -8.13
C GLU A 140 10.24 13.21 -9.45
N GLU A 141 10.59 12.57 -10.56
CA GLU A 141 10.00 12.86 -11.88
C GLU A 141 8.48 12.69 -11.87
N VAL A 142 7.98 11.59 -11.29
CA VAL A 142 6.55 11.31 -11.21
C VAL A 142 5.84 12.36 -10.33
N ALA A 143 6.46 12.78 -9.23
CA ALA A 143 5.91 13.81 -8.37
C ALA A 143 5.79 15.16 -9.09
N GLU A 144 6.83 15.57 -9.85
CA GLU A 144 6.80 16.80 -10.63
C GLU A 144 5.70 16.78 -11.69
N LEU A 145 5.62 15.70 -12.49
CA LEU A 145 4.57 15.51 -13.49
C LEU A 145 3.16 15.47 -12.88
N GLY A 146 3.03 14.84 -11.72
CA GLY A 146 1.77 14.79 -10.96
C GLY A 146 1.30 16.17 -10.51
N LEU A 147 2.20 17.01 -9.99
CA LEU A 147 1.91 18.38 -9.59
C LEU A 147 1.51 19.27 -10.78
N GLU A 148 2.22 19.13 -11.92
CA GLU A 148 1.83 19.83 -13.17
C GLU A 148 0.40 19.41 -13.59
N ARG A 149 0.12 18.11 -13.57
CA ARG A 149 -1.17 17.57 -13.97
C ARG A 149 -2.30 18.05 -13.07
N GLU A 150 -2.11 18.00 -11.74
CA GLU A 150 -3.10 18.48 -10.79
C GLU A 150 -3.41 19.98 -10.97
N LYS A 151 -2.39 20.78 -11.25
CA LYS A 151 -2.56 22.21 -11.55
C LYS A 151 -3.42 22.43 -12.80
N LEU A 152 -3.14 21.69 -13.89
CA LEU A 152 -3.90 21.74 -15.13
C LEU A 152 -5.36 21.33 -14.94
N GLU A 153 -5.59 20.24 -14.21
CA GLU A 153 -6.94 19.76 -13.90
C GLU A 153 -7.69 20.72 -12.98
N GLY A 154 -6.99 21.40 -12.07
CA GLY A 154 -7.55 22.46 -11.25
C GLY A 154 -8.09 23.62 -12.10
N TYR A 155 -7.39 24.03 -13.16
CA TYR A 155 -7.92 25.02 -14.10
C TYR A 155 -9.11 24.50 -14.89
N ALA A 156 -9.06 23.24 -15.35
CA ALA A 156 -10.19 22.66 -16.08
C ALA A 156 -11.46 22.60 -15.21
N ARG A 157 -11.35 22.17 -13.94
CA ARG A 157 -12.48 22.16 -13.01
C ARG A 157 -13.09 23.54 -12.83
N LYS A 158 -12.28 24.59 -12.62
CA LYS A 158 -12.76 25.97 -12.47
C LYS A 158 -13.47 26.48 -13.72
N LEU A 159 -12.96 26.17 -14.91
CA LEU A 159 -13.60 26.56 -16.17
C LEU A 159 -14.94 25.86 -16.36
N LEU A 160 -15.07 24.59 -16.01
CA LEU A 160 -16.34 23.85 -16.01
C LEU A 160 -17.35 24.48 -15.05
N GLU A 161 -16.92 24.79 -13.83
CA GLU A 161 -17.74 25.48 -12.82
C GLU A 161 -18.19 26.87 -13.29
N ALA A 162 -17.39 27.53 -14.12
CA ALA A 162 -17.73 28.81 -14.77
C ALA A 162 -18.62 28.65 -16.02
N GLY A 163 -19.09 27.43 -16.33
CA GLY A 163 -20.04 27.16 -17.40
C GLY A 163 -19.42 26.86 -18.77
N LYS A 164 -18.12 26.63 -18.86
CA LYS A 164 -17.48 26.13 -20.09
C LYS A 164 -17.90 24.68 -20.37
N SER A 165 -17.95 24.30 -21.63
CA SER A 165 -18.24 22.92 -22.01
C SER A 165 -17.05 22.00 -21.78
N LEU A 166 -17.32 20.69 -21.55
CA LEU A 166 -16.26 19.71 -21.38
C LEU A 166 -15.29 19.65 -22.57
N SER A 167 -15.81 19.80 -23.80
CA SER A 167 -15.03 19.80 -25.03
C SER A 167 -14.10 21.01 -25.18
N GLU A 168 -14.38 22.11 -24.48
CA GLU A 168 -13.51 23.30 -24.47
C GLU A 168 -12.33 23.16 -23.52
N VAL A 169 -12.49 22.35 -22.45
CA VAL A 169 -11.53 22.29 -21.34
C VAL A 169 -10.80 20.97 -21.21
N TYR A 170 -11.29 19.89 -21.84
CA TYR A 170 -10.68 18.57 -21.73
C TYR A 170 -10.31 17.98 -23.10
N PRO A 171 -9.07 17.47 -23.27
CA PRO A 171 -7.99 17.42 -22.26
C PRO A 171 -7.44 18.81 -21.93
N PRO A 172 -6.96 19.03 -20.67
CA PRO A 172 -6.36 20.29 -20.26
C PRO A 172 -5.15 20.64 -21.13
N LYS A 173 -4.98 21.91 -21.45
CA LYS A 173 -3.91 22.38 -22.34
C LYS A 173 -2.64 22.68 -21.52
N ARG A 174 -1.48 22.17 -21.95
CA ARG A 174 -0.20 22.40 -21.27
C ARG A 174 0.18 23.89 -21.19
N GLU A 175 -0.23 24.68 -22.17
CA GLU A 175 -0.01 26.15 -22.19
C GLU A 175 -0.59 26.89 -20.97
N TRP A 176 -1.54 26.26 -20.24
CA TRP A 176 -2.11 26.83 -19.02
C TRP A 176 -1.17 26.81 -17.81
N LEU A 177 -0.06 26.07 -17.88
CA LEU A 177 0.98 26.15 -16.86
C LEU A 177 1.67 27.51 -16.85
N ASP A 178 1.90 28.08 -18.06
CA ASP A 178 2.57 29.34 -18.24
C ASP A 178 1.58 30.53 -18.34
N ASN A 179 0.39 30.28 -18.93
CA ASN A 179 -0.67 31.25 -19.12
C ASN A 179 -2.00 30.72 -18.56
N PRO A 180 -2.25 30.87 -17.26
CA PRO A 180 -3.49 30.40 -16.61
C PRO A 180 -4.72 31.01 -17.30
N PRO A 181 -5.80 30.22 -17.54
CA PRO A 181 -7.00 30.70 -18.24
C PRO A 181 -7.95 31.52 -17.35
N LEU A 182 -7.68 31.60 -16.02
CA LEU A 182 -8.47 32.33 -15.00
C LEU A 182 -7.54 32.99 -13.99
#